data_4068a944fe03faaf445b35f3b902bbc4
#
_entry.id   4068a944fe03faaf445b35f3b902bbc4
#
_cell.length_a   1.000
_cell.length_b   1.000
_cell.length_c   1.000
_cell.angle_alpha   90.00
_cell.angle_beta   90.00
_cell.angle_gamma   90.00
#
_symmetry.space_group_name_H-M   'P 1'
#
loop_
_entity.id
_entity.type
_entity.pdbx_description
1 polymer ?
#
loop_
_entity_poly.entity_id
_entity_poly.type
_entity_poly.pdbx_seq_one_letter_code
_entity_poly.pdbx_strand_id
1 'polypeptide(L)'
;MDLFLVIVGFIAGFATYMFFFAKKNSDEDDSISSPEPPVGQKYIKPLLINTLNEMNCEPEVDEKDKNCIDFNYQGQHFIINVEDNSDFIKVWYPFWYEIELDDLDEISRVSKAINYTNQKGIITMCYVINNETNRLYTHSQVTIPFNDYIPDLKHYLAQYLQWFFQARKFFEDTKMDIMKNELERK
;
A
#
# COMPACT_ATOMS: atom_id res chain seq x y z
N MET A 1 4.58 10.00 30.23
CA MET A 1 5.43 10.09 29.01
C MET A 1 4.46 9.99 27.84
N ASP A 2 4.18 11.15 27.25
CA ASP A 2 2.99 11.38 26.47
C ASP A 2 2.94 10.61 25.15
N LEU A 3 1.90 9.80 24.99
CA LEU A 3 1.52 9.07 23.77
C LEU A 3 1.43 10.03 22.56
N PHE A 4 1.16 11.31 22.82
CA PHE A 4 1.07 12.39 21.84
C PHE A 4 2.42 12.68 21.14
N LEU A 5 3.54 12.55 21.84
CA LEU A 5 4.88 12.81 21.29
C LEU A 5 5.34 11.72 20.31
N VAL A 6 4.88 10.48 20.48
CA VAL A 6 5.23 9.36 19.58
C VAL A 6 4.48 9.47 18.26
N ILE A 7 3.21 9.92 18.28
CA ILE A 7 2.37 10.06 17.07
C ILE A 7 2.87 11.23 16.20
N VAL A 8 3.24 12.37 16.82
CA VAL A 8 3.79 13.53 16.11
C VAL A 8 5.16 13.22 15.48
N GLY A 9 5.99 12.40 16.14
CA GLY A 9 7.29 11.98 15.60
C GLY A 9 7.18 11.14 14.31
N PHE A 10 6.14 10.31 14.18
CA PHE A 10 5.93 9.47 12.99
C PHE A 10 5.41 10.27 11.79
N ILE A 11 4.53 11.25 12.02
CA ILE A 11 3.99 12.12 10.95
C ILE A 11 5.07 13.06 10.41
N ALA A 12 5.91 13.63 11.28
CA ALA A 12 7.04 14.45 10.88
C ALA A 12 8.09 13.64 10.10
N GLY A 13 8.34 12.38 10.48
CA GLY A 13 9.27 11.49 9.78
C GLY A 13 8.82 11.15 8.37
N PHE A 14 7.52 10.92 8.16
CA PHE A 14 6.98 10.55 6.85
C PHE A 14 6.96 11.76 5.89
N ALA A 15 6.57 12.94 6.35
CA ALA A 15 6.62 14.16 5.56
C ALA A 15 8.06 14.57 5.22
N THR A 16 9.01 14.40 6.15
CA THR A 16 10.44 14.67 5.93
C THR A 16 11.05 13.66 4.96
N TYR A 17 10.64 12.39 5.02
CA TYR A 17 11.09 11.35 4.11
C TYR A 17 10.64 11.63 2.66
N MET A 18 9.38 12.02 2.45
CA MET A 18 8.87 12.42 1.14
C MET A 18 9.54 13.72 0.62
N PHE A 19 9.85 14.67 1.50
CA PHE A 19 10.52 15.93 1.11
C PHE A 19 12.00 15.74 0.76
N PHE A 20 12.70 14.80 1.42
CA PHE A 20 14.11 14.49 1.11
C PHE A 20 14.26 13.74 -0.22
N PHE A 21 13.31 12.89 -0.60
CA PHE A 21 13.33 12.21 -1.90
C PHE A 21 13.04 13.17 -3.07
N ALA A 22 12.12 14.13 -2.89
CA ALA A 22 11.80 15.11 -3.91
C ALA A 22 12.93 16.12 -4.19
N LYS A 23 13.83 16.38 -3.20
CA LYS A 23 14.88 17.41 -3.33
C LYS A 23 16.21 16.89 -3.90
N LYS A 24 16.37 15.57 -4.11
CA LYS A 24 17.64 15.00 -4.60
C LYS A 24 17.76 14.98 -6.14
N ASN A 25 16.70 15.37 -6.87
CA ASN A 25 16.68 15.31 -8.33
C ASN A 25 16.79 16.65 -9.06
N SER A 26 17.26 17.71 -8.39
CA SER A 26 17.41 19.00 -9.05
C SER A 26 18.79 19.60 -8.85
N ASP A 27 19.84 18.96 -9.31
CA ASP A 27 21.13 19.59 -9.65
C ASP A 27 22.11 18.48 -10.04
N GLU A 28 22.29 18.28 -11.35
CA GLU A 28 23.58 17.97 -11.97
C GLU A 28 23.37 17.74 -13.45
N ASP A 29 23.65 18.80 -14.19
CA ASP A 29 23.92 18.77 -15.63
C ASP A 29 25.41 18.41 -15.77
N ASP A 30 25.68 17.17 -16.13
CA ASP A 30 26.97 16.79 -16.67
C ASP A 30 26.82 15.62 -17.65
N SER A 31 27.12 15.91 -18.89
CA SER A 31 27.13 15.04 -20.05
C SER A 31 28.18 13.91 -19.92
N ILE A 32 27.81 12.87 -19.19
CA ILE A 32 28.45 11.57 -19.25
C ILE A 32 27.45 10.62 -19.91
N SER A 33 27.80 10.08 -21.08
CA SER A 33 27.05 9.04 -21.74
C SER A 33 26.87 7.86 -20.76
N SER A 34 25.71 7.82 -20.11
CA SER A 34 25.31 6.71 -19.24
C SER A 34 25.33 5.42 -20.07
N PRO A 35 25.87 4.30 -19.54
CA PRO A 35 25.69 3.01 -20.19
C PRO A 35 24.18 2.75 -20.33
N GLU A 36 23.75 2.26 -21.50
CA GLU A 36 22.36 1.88 -21.71
C GLU A 36 21.89 1.02 -20.53
N PRO A 37 20.73 1.33 -19.92
CA PRO A 37 20.22 0.54 -18.80
C PRO A 37 20.02 -0.91 -19.26
N PRO A 38 20.26 -1.89 -18.39
CA PRO A 38 20.06 -3.29 -18.71
C PRO A 38 18.63 -3.49 -19.24
N VAL A 39 18.52 -4.31 -20.28
CA VAL A 39 17.36 -4.48 -21.19
C VAL A 39 16.00 -4.77 -20.47
N GLY A 40 16.00 -5.11 -19.16
CA GLY A 40 14.78 -5.42 -18.38
C GLY A 40 14.01 -4.21 -17.82
N GLN A 41 14.64 -3.08 -17.55
CA GLN A 41 14.05 -2.00 -16.75
C GLN A 41 13.04 -1.09 -17.48
N LYS A 42 13.11 -1.02 -18.81
CA LYS A 42 12.30 -0.09 -19.62
C LYS A 42 10.84 -0.51 -19.84
N TYR A 43 10.44 -1.69 -19.39
CA TYR A 43 9.17 -2.32 -19.78
C TYR A 43 8.23 -2.72 -18.64
N ILE A 44 8.55 -2.45 -17.37
CA ILE A 44 7.70 -2.90 -16.24
C ILE A 44 6.29 -2.29 -16.32
N LYS A 45 6.17 -1.00 -16.58
CA LYS A 45 4.87 -0.35 -16.67
C LYS A 45 4.01 -0.87 -17.83
N PRO A 46 4.49 -0.95 -19.08
CA PRO A 46 3.76 -1.61 -20.16
C PRO A 46 3.45 -3.08 -19.86
N LEU A 47 4.37 -3.81 -19.26
CA LEU A 47 4.17 -5.20 -18.86
C LEU A 47 3.04 -5.34 -17.83
N LEU A 48 3.02 -4.45 -16.82
CA LEU A 48 1.98 -4.42 -15.79
C LEU A 48 0.61 -4.07 -16.38
N ILE A 49 0.52 -3.03 -17.23
CA ILE A 49 -0.71 -2.64 -17.89
C ILE A 49 -1.26 -3.81 -18.73
N ASN A 50 -0.39 -4.50 -19.46
CA ASN A 50 -0.76 -5.65 -20.26
C ASN A 50 -1.29 -6.78 -19.39
N THR A 51 -0.59 -7.11 -18.30
CA THR A 51 -1.01 -8.13 -17.32
C THR A 51 -2.38 -7.80 -16.72
N LEU A 52 -2.61 -6.55 -16.31
CA LEU A 52 -3.90 -6.11 -15.76
C LEU A 52 -5.03 -6.20 -16.79
N ASN A 53 -4.76 -5.84 -18.06
CA ASN A 53 -5.73 -6.00 -19.14
C ASN A 53 -6.07 -7.48 -19.38
N GLU A 54 -5.09 -8.37 -19.35
CA GLU A 54 -5.32 -9.83 -19.45
C GLU A 54 -6.13 -10.39 -18.27
N MET A 55 -6.10 -9.68 -17.13
CA MET A 55 -6.92 -9.98 -15.94
C MET A 55 -8.31 -9.35 -16.00
N ASN A 56 -8.64 -8.56 -17.04
CA ASN A 56 -9.85 -7.76 -17.19
C ASN A 56 -10.03 -6.73 -16.05
N CYS A 57 -8.94 -6.09 -15.62
CA CYS A 57 -8.93 -5.13 -14.52
C CYS A 57 -9.07 -3.66 -14.97
N GLU A 58 -9.07 -3.38 -16.28
CA GLU A 58 -9.23 -2.04 -16.86
C GLU A 58 -8.33 -0.98 -16.19
N PRO A 59 -6.99 -1.09 -16.32
CA PRO A 59 -6.06 -0.19 -15.64
C PRO A 59 -6.12 1.22 -16.20
N GLU A 60 -6.16 2.22 -15.32
CA GLU A 60 -6.10 3.64 -15.65
C GLU A 60 -4.81 4.25 -15.08
N VAL A 61 -4.04 4.97 -15.91
CA VAL A 61 -2.85 5.69 -15.46
C VAL A 61 -3.28 7.06 -14.94
N ASP A 62 -2.87 7.40 -13.72
CA ASP A 62 -3.17 8.71 -13.15
C ASP A 62 -2.58 9.85 -14.00
N GLU A 63 -3.35 10.91 -14.23
CA GLU A 63 -2.92 12.03 -15.08
C GLU A 63 -1.82 12.87 -14.42
N LYS A 64 -1.78 12.94 -13.09
CA LYS A 64 -0.84 13.74 -12.30
C LYS A 64 0.42 12.97 -11.93
N ASP A 65 0.26 11.68 -11.65
CA ASP A 65 1.38 10.78 -11.33
C ASP A 65 1.37 9.57 -12.28
N LYS A 66 2.12 9.71 -13.36
CA LYS A 66 2.21 8.65 -14.38
C LYS A 66 2.78 7.32 -13.87
N ASN A 67 3.33 7.29 -12.67
CA ASN A 67 3.81 6.07 -12.02
C ASN A 67 2.71 5.39 -11.19
N CYS A 68 1.57 6.01 -11.08
CA CYS A 68 0.40 5.51 -10.38
C CYS A 68 -0.60 4.91 -11.38
N ILE A 69 -1.02 3.67 -11.14
CA ILE A 69 -1.98 2.92 -11.95
C ILE A 69 -3.12 2.48 -11.06
N ASP A 70 -4.30 3.01 -11.34
CA ASP A 70 -5.55 2.64 -10.67
C ASP A 70 -6.23 1.49 -11.42
N PHE A 71 -6.85 0.57 -10.69
CA PHE A 71 -7.63 -0.51 -11.30
C PHE A 71 -8.59 -1.14 -10.30
N ASN A 72 -9.57 -1.87 -10.82
CA ASN A 72 -10.51 -2.64 -10.02
C ASN A 72 -10.23 -4.15 -10.15
N TYR A 73 -10.24 -4.85 -9.03
CA TYR A 73 -10.15 -6.31 -8.98
C TYR A 73 -11.21 -6.87 -8.03
N GLN A 74 -12.08 -7.74 -8.55
CA GLN A 74 -13.20 -8.32 -7.81
C GLN A 74 -14.08 -7.26 -7.09
N GLY A 75 -14.32 -6.14 -7.75
CA GLY A 75 -15.15 -5.05 -7.22
C GLY A 75 -14.47 -4.19 -6.16
N GLN A 76 -13.17 -4.36 -5.93
CA GLN A 76 -12.38 -3.53 -5.01
C GLN A 76 -11.37 -2.70 -5.79
N HIS A 77 -11.17 -1.46 -5.34
CA HIS A 77 -10.21 -0.53 -5.92
C HIS A 77 -8.79 -0.79 -5.40
N PHE A 78 -7.83 -0.85 -6.30
CA PHE A 78 -6.41 -0.99 -6.01
C PHE A 78 -5.60 0.06 -6.75
N ILE A 79 -4.43 0.37 -6.21
CA ILE A 79 -3.45 1.27 -6.81
C ILE A 79 -2.11 0.55 -6.87
N ILE A 80 -1.40 0.66 -8.00
CA ILE A 80 -0.02 0.19 -8.10
C ILE A 80 0.89 1.36 -8.44
N ASN A 81 1.94 1.54 -7.64
CA ASN A 81 3.04 2.44 -7.97
C ASN A 81 4.18 1.66 -8.64
N VAL A 82 4.60 2.16 -9.80
CA VAL A 82 5.71 1.63 -10.59
C VAL A 82 6.80 2.69 -10.64
N GLU A 83 7.91 2.44 -9.95
CA GLU A 83 9.07 3.34 -10.02
C GLU A 83 9.90 3.04 -11.26
N ASP A 84 10.33 4.09 -11.98
CA ASP A 84 11.28 3.96 -13.07
C ASP A 84 12.59 3.34 -12.56
N ASN A 85 13.13 2.39 -13.30
CA ASN A 85 14.37 1.66 -12.95
C ASN A 85 14.26 0.74 -11.71
N SER A 86 13.08 0.30 -11.33
CA SER A 86 12.85 -0.68 -10.27
C SER A 86 12.23 -1.96 -10.83
N ASP A 87 12.73 -3.12 -10.43
CA ASP A 87 12.10 -4.42 -10.71
C ASP A 87 10.97 -4.75 -9.70
N PHE A 88 10.55 -3.77 -8.94
CA PHE A 88 9.52 -3.90 -7.91
C PHE A 88 8.34 -2.99 -8.20
N ILE A 89 7.15 -3.49 -7.91
CA ILE A 89 5.92 -2.70 -7.85
C ILE A 89 5.41 -2.64 -6.43
N LYS A 90 4.76 -1.54 -6.06
CA LYS A 90 4.10 -1.38 -4.78
C LYS A 90 2.60 -1.38 -4.99
N VAL A 91 1.95 -2.39 -4.45
CA VAL A 91 0.49 -2.57 -4.55
C VAL A 91 -0.15 -2.02 -3.28
N TRP A 92 -1.18 -1.22 -3.45
CA TRP A 92 -1.99 -0.65 -2.39
C TRP A 92 -3.45 -1.09 -2.52
N TYR A 93 -4.06 -1.39 -1.37
CA TYR A 93 -5.50 -1.51 -1.21
C TYR A 93 -5.95 -0.39 -0.25
N PRO A 94 -6.38 0.77 -0.77
CA PRO A 94 -6.66 1.96 0.03
C PRO A 94 -8.08 1.95 0.60
N PHE A 95 -8.31 2.68 1.69
CA PHE A 95 -9.61 3.09 2.23
C PHE A 95 -10.63 1.95 2.45
N TRP A 96 -10.19 0.73 2.72
CA TRP A 96 -11.08 -0.42 2.86
C TRP A 96 -11.79 -0.49 4.22
N TYR A 97 -11.40 0.34 5.20
CA TYR A 97 -12.05 0.49 6.49
C TYR A 97 -11.84 1.90 7.02
N GLU A 98 -12.89 2.48 7.67
CA GLU A 98 -12.85 3.82 8.25
C GLU A 98 -13.49 3.85 9.64
N ILE A 99 -13.01 4.77 10.50
CA ILE A 99 -13.47 4.96 11.88
C ILE A 99 -13.53 6.45 12.18
N GLU A 100 -14.50 6.89 12.97
CA GLU A 100 -14.53 8.24 13.54
C GLU A 100 -13.48 8.38 14.66
N LEU A 101 -12.78 9.52 14.73
CA LEU A 101 -11.67 9.70 15.69
C LEU A 101 -12.13 9.81 17.15
N ASP A 102 -13.40 10.03 17.41
CA ASP A 102 -14.01 10.02 18.74
C ASP A 102 -14.37 8.61 19.25
N ASP A 103 -14.39 7.58 18.40
CA ASP A 103 -14.52 6.18 18.81
C ASP A 103 -13.18 5.58 19.25
N LEU A 104 -12.72 5.98 20.44
CA LEU A 104 -11.43 5.53 20.99
C LEU A 104 -11.38 4.02 21.24
N ASP A 105 -12.51 3.40 21.57
CA ASP A 105 -12.58 1.95 21.77
C ASP A 105 -12.35 1.21 20.45
N GLU A 106 -12.98 1.65 19.37
CA GLU A 106 -12.80 1.04 18.05
C GLU A 106 -11.40 1.30 17.51
N ILE A 107 -10.82 2.49 17.69
CA ILE A 107 -9.42 2.80 17.33
C ILE A 107 -8.46 1.85 18.05
N SER A 108 -8.69 1.60 19.35
CA SER A 108 -7.86 0.67 20.12
C SER A 108 -7.95 -0.76 19.58
N ARG A 109 -9.16 -1.24 19.24
CA ARG A 109 -9.38 -2.58 18.67
C ARG A 109 -8.70 -2.73 17.32
N VAL A 110 -8.88 -1.74 16.44
CA VAL A 110 -8.27 -1.72 15.11
C VAL A 110 -6.75 -1.70 15.20
N SER A 111 -6.17 -0.88 16.05
CA SER A 111 -4.71 -0.83 16.24
C SER A 111 -4.15 -2.18 16.70
N LYS A 112 -4.82 -2.86 17.63
CA LYS A 112 -4.44 -4.20 18.09
C LYS A 112 -4.57 -5.23 16.97
N ALA A 113 -5.69 -5.20 16.21
CA ALA A 113 -5.95 -6.13 15.12
C ALA A 113 -4.92 -5.96 13.98
N ILE A 114 -4.58 -4.71 13.59
CA ILE A 114 -3.53 -4.40 12.61
C ILE A 114 -2.20 -4.99 13.08
N ASN A 115 -1.77 -4.71 14.32
CA ASN A 115 -0.51 -5.23 14.84
C ASN A 115 -0.46 -6.75 14.80
N TYR A 116 -1.55 -7.43 15.16
CA TYR A 116 -1.61 -8.88 15.14
C TYR A 116 -1.59 -9.44 13.71
N THR A 117 -2.32 -8.80 12.78
CA THR A 117 -2.36 -9.20 11.36
C THR A 117 -0.98 -9.04 10.72
N ASN A 118 -0.28 -7.93 10.97
CA ASN A 118 1.05 -7.67 10.42
C ASN A 118 2.12 -8.69 10.89
N GLN A 119 1.89 -9.39 12.01
CA GLN A 119 2.80 -10.45 12.46
C GLN A 119 2.59 -11.78 11.74
N LYS A 120 1.48 -11.94 11.00
CA LYS A 120 1.07 -13.24 10.43
C LYS A 120 1.21 -13.33 8.93
N GLY A 121 1.34 -12.22 8.24
CA GLY A 121 1.32 -12.19 6.78
C GLY A 121 2.35 -11.23 6.17
N ILE A 122 2.42 -11.25 4.84
CA ILE A 122 3.30 -10.38 4.05
C ILE A 122 2.62 -9.05 3.68
N ILE A 123 1.29 -9.00 3.76
CA ILE A 123 0.53 -7.77 3.52
C ILE A 123 0.64 -6.89 4.75
N THR A 124 1.20 -5.70 4.60
CA THR A 124 1.33 -4.73 5.68
C THR A 124 0.08 -3.86 5.72
N MET A 125 -0.58 -3.81 6.88
CA MET A 125 -1.68 -2.90 7.15
C MET A 125 -1.18 -1.67 7.89
N CYS A 126 -1.73 -0.51 7.54
CA CYS A 126 -1.48 0.76 8.20
C CYS A 126 -2.77 1.59 8.24
N TYR A 127 -2.74 2.66 9.00
CA TYR A 127 -3.83 3.64 8.99
C TYR A 127 -3.30 5.06 8.90
N VAL A 128 -4.14 5.93 8.35
CA VAL A 128 -3.88 7.37 8.23
C VAL A 128 -5.01 8.13 8.91
N ILE A 129 -4.66 9.13 9.69
CA ILE A 129 -5.61 10.04 10.33
C ILE A 129 -5.82 11.24 9.43
N ASN A 130 -7.09 11.53 9.10
CA ASN A 130 -7.50 12.74 8.43
C ASN A 130 -8.27 13.63 9.42
N ASN A 131 -7.62 14.69 9.89
CA ASN A 131 -8.20 15.63 10.85
C ASN A 131 -9.31 16.51 10.24
N GLU A 132 -9.30 16.71 8.91
CA GLU A 132 -10.33 17.51 8.25
C GLU A 132 -11.68 16.79 8.21
N THR A 133 -11.65 15.47 8.02
CA THR A 133 -12.84 14.62 8.01
C THR A 133 -13.15 14.01 9.37
N ASN A 134 -12.29 14.22 10.38
CA ASN A 134 -12.34 13.57 11.69
C ASN A 134 -12.38 12.05 11.60
N ARG A 135 -11.60 11.44 10.67
CA ARG A 135 -11.61 9.99 10.41
C ARG A 135 -10.22 9.39 10.35
N LEU A 136 -10.18 8.13 10.73
CA LEU A 136 -9.05 7.23 10.52
C LEU A 136 -9.39 6.29 9.37
N TYR A 137 -8.52 6.19 8.38
CA TYR A 137 -8.65 5.30 7.22
C TYR A 137 -7.60 4.20 7.26
N THR A 138 -8.02 2.98 7.01
CA THR A 138 -7.12 1.83 6.96
C THR A 138 -6.75 1.49 5.52
N HIS A 139 -5.48 1.17 5.32
CA HIS A 139 -4.90 0.79 4.04
C HIS A 139 -4.10 -0.49 4.20
N SER A 140 -3.91 -1.20 3.11
CA SER A 140 -2.98 -2.33 3.06
C SER A 140 -2.03 -2.18 1.89
N GLN A 141 -0.80 -2.67 2.03
CA GLN A 141 0.23 -2.57 1.01
C GLN A 141 1.17 -3.78 0.99
N VAL A 142 1.78 -4.00 -0.17
CA VAL A 142 2.91 -4.91 -0.33
C VAL A 142 3.81 -4.42 -1.45
N THR A 143 5.12 -4.62 -1.30
CA THR A 143 6.07 -4.42 -2.38
C THR A 143 6.53 -5.78 -2.88
N ILE A 144 6.42 -6.02 -4.19
CA ILE A 144 6.73 -7.32 -4.80
C ILE A 144 7.62 -7.15 -6.02
N PRO A 145 8.50 -8.11 -6.33
CA PRO A 145 9.18 -8.18 -7.61
C PRO A 145 8.15 -8.26 -8.75
N PHE A 146 8.43 -7.59 -9.87
CA PHE A 146 7.58 -7.68 -11.05
C PHE A 146 8.43 -7.45 -12.30
N ASN A 147 8.71 -8.52 -13.05
CA ASN A 147 9.52 -8.48 -14.25
C ASN A 147 9.15 -9.65 -15.20
N ASP A 148 9.69 -9.64 -16.40
CA ASP A 148 9.43 -10.63 -17.45
C ASP A 148 10.02 -12.03 -17.20
N TYR A 149 10.86 -12.19 -16.18
CA TYR A 149 11.40 -13.51 -15.76
C TYR A 149 10.42 -14.28 -14.87
N ILE A 150 9.37 -13.63 -14.34
CA ILE A 150 8.35 -14.29 -13.53
C ILE A 150 7.42 -15.07 -14.46
N PRO A 151 7.37 -16.40 -14.35
CA PRO A 151 6.43 -17.18 -15.15
C PRO A 151 4.99 -16.89 -14.72
N ASP A 152 4.07 -16.77 -15.69
CA ASP A 152 2.64 -16.55 -15.45
C ASP A 152 2.37 -15.34 -14.52
N LEU A 153 2.74 -14.14 -14.99
CA LEU A 153 2.55 -12.88 -14.28
C LEU A 153 1.10 -12.63 -13.86
N LYS A 154 0.14 -13.07 -14.66
CA LYS A 154 -1.28 -12.98 -14.36
C LYS A 154 -1.64 -13.76 -13.10
N HIS A 155 -1.24 -15.02 -13.02
CA HIS A 155 -1.47 -15.84 -11.84
C HIS A 155 -0.72 -15.30 -10.62
N TYR A 156 0.53 -14.89 -10.83
CA TYR A 156 1.38 -14.29 -9.79
C TYR A 156 0.72 -13.05 -9.17
N LEU A 157 0.31 -12.07 -9.98
CA LEU A 157 -0.34 -10.86 -9.48
C LEU A 157 -1.69 -11.17 -8.83
N ALA A 158 -2.51 -12.03 -9.44
CA ALA A 158 -3.79 -12.44 -8.88
C ALA A 158 -3.64 -13.07 -7.49
N GLN A 159 -2.59 -13.86 -7.26
CA GLN A 159 -2.31 -14.46 -5.96
C GLN A 159 -2.03 -13.41 -4.87
N TYR A 160 -1.24 -12.37 -5.18
CA TYR A 160 -1.01 -11.28 -4.24
C TYR A 160 -2.29 -10.49 -3.96
N LEU A 161 -3.10 -10.20 -4.98
CA LEU A 161 -4.40 -9.53 -4.78
C LEU A 161 -5.34 -10.37 -3.89
N GLN A 162 -5.34 -11.68 -4.00
CA GLN A 162 -6.10 -12.57 -3.10
C GLN A 162 -5.59 -12.50 -1.65
N TRP A 163 -4.28 -12.34 -1.44
CA TRP A 163 -3.74 -12.19 -0.09
C TRP A 163 -4.19 -10.89 0.60
N PHE A 164 -4.49 -9.83 -0.12
CA PHE A 164 -5.12 -8.64 0.48
C PHE A 164 -6.49 -8.98 1.07
N PHE A 165 -7.32 -9.76 0.36
CA PHE A 165 -8.62 -10.16 0.88
C PHE A 165 -8.51 -11.11 2.08
N GLN A 166 -7.56 -12.03 2.04
CA GLN A 166 -7.30 -12.92 3.18
C GLN A 166 -6.80 -12.14 4.40
N ALA A 167 -5.90 -11.19 4.20
CA ALA A 167 -5.40 -10.33 5.26
C ALA A 167 -6.52 -9.47 5.87
N ARG A 168 -7.39 -8.87 5.04
CA ARG A 168 -8.57 -8.14 5.49
C ARG A 168 -9.51 -9.04 6.31
N LYS A 169 -9.82 -10.24 5.81
CA LYS A 169 -10.66 -11.19 6.55
C LYS A 169 -10.04 -11.53 7.90
N PHE A 170 -8.75 -11.83 7.94
CA PHE A 170 -8.04 -12.13 9.17
C PHE A 170 -8.05 -10.97 10.17
N PHE A 171 -7.92 -9.74 9.70
CA PHE A 171 -8.07 -8.53 10.50
C PHE A 171 -9.50 -8.43 11.09
N GLU A 172 -10.54 -8.63 10.28
CA GLU A 172 -11.94 -8.57 10.72
C GLU A 172 -12.22 -9.64 11.79
N ASP A 173 -11.78 -10.88 11.58
CA ASP A 173 -11.91 -11.98 12.53
C ASP A 173 -11.17 -11.65 13.85
N THR A 174 -9.94 -11.13 13.77
CA THR A 174 -9.15 -10.74 14.95
C THR A 174 -9.82 -9.62 15.74
N LYS A 175 -10.35 -8.61 15.06
CA LYS A 175 -11.07 -7.49 15.68
C LYS A 175 -12.32 -7.98 16.43
N MET A 176 -13.07 -8.91 15.82
CA MET A 176 -14.25 -9.53 16.46
C MET A 176 -13.86 -10.33 17.72
N ASP A 177 -12.76 -11.05 17.70
CA ASP A 177 -12.27 -11.79 18.88
C ASP A 177 -11.83 -10.86 20.01
N ILE A 178 -11.17 -9.73 19.67
CA ILE A 178 -10.82 -8.68 20.65
C ILE A 178 -12.09 -8.14 21.32
N MET A 179 -13.13 -7.80 20.52
CA MET A 179 -14.40 -7.28 21.02
C MET A 179 -15.10 -8.28 21.95
N LYS A 180 -15.16 -9.56 21.60
CA LYS A 180 -15.73 -10.61 22.47
C LYS A 180 -15.03 -10.70 23.81
N ASN A 181 -13.69 -10.73 23.78
CA ASN A 181 -12.87 -10.80 25.00
C ASN A 181 -13.06 -9.56 25.90
N GLU A 182 -13.34 -8.38 25.33
CA GLU A 182 -13.64 -7.17 26.10
C GLU A 182 -15.02 -7.24 26.79
N LEU A 183 -16.01 -7.85 26.13
CA LEU A 183 -17.34 -8.06 26.71
C LEU A 183 -17.36 -9.07 27.86
N GLU A 184 -16.56 -10.14 27.76
CA GLU A 184 -16.44 -11.19 28.80
C GLU A 184 -15.72 -10.70 30.07
N ARG A 185 -14.99 -9.58 29.99
CA ARG A 185 -14.27 -9.00 31.14
C ARG A 185 -15.06 -7.95 31.92
N LYS A 186 -16.22 -7.55 31.42
CA LYS A 186 -17.16 -6.62 32.07
C LYS A 186 -18.19 -7.37 32.88
#